data_7f3325f2ab52621986c73bb376d6c574
#
_entry.id   7f3325f2ab52621986c73bb376d6c574
#
_cell.length_a   1.000
_cell.length_b   1.000
_cell.length_c   1.000
_cell.angle_alpha   90.00
_cell.angle_beta   90.00
_cell.angle_gamma   90.00
#
_symmetry.space_group_name_H-M   'P 1'
#
loop_
_entity.id
_entity.type
_entity.pdbx_description
1 polymer ?
#
loop_
_entity_poly.entity_id
_entity_poly.type
_entity_poly.pdbx_seq_one_letter_code
_entity_poly.pdbx_strand_id
1 'polypeptide(L)'
;QRQMCIRDRVYNALIDAIDNGAPLDRSIADEVAAGMKKWAIEMGVTHYTHWFAPLTEGTAEKHDAFVEHDGKGGMMEEFTGKLLVQQEPDASSFPNGGIRNTFEARGYSAWDPSSPAFIVDDTLCIPTVFIAYTGEALDYKAPLLKALRAVDKAAVAVCQYFNPEVKKVVAYLGWEQEYFLVDEG
;
A
#
# COMPACT_ATOMS: atom_id res chain seq x y z
N GLN A 1 17.55 3.33 8.51
CA GLN A 1 16.16 3.47 9.00
C GLN A 1 16.13 4.71 9.90
N ARG A 2 15.66 5.85 9.36
CA ARG A 2 15.28 6.98 10.23
C ARG A 2 14.01 6.58 10.95
N GLN A 3 14.07 6.53 12.27
CA GLN A 3 12.90 6.38 13.12
C GLN A 3 11.93 7.53 12.80
N MET A 4 10.78 7.19 12.22
CA MET A 4 9.64 8.10 12.28
C MET A 4 9.39 8.38 13.77
N CYS A 5 9.19 9.65 14.15
CA CYS A 5 8.83 10.01 15.51
C CYS A 5 7.38 9.60 15.81
N ILE A 6 7.13 8.30 15.88
CA ILE A 6 5.88 7.72 16.34
C ILE A 6 6.09 7.14 17.73
N ARG A 7 5.03 7.14 18.54
CA ARG A 7 5.10 6.58 19.90
C ARG A 7 5.32 5.07 19.85
N ASP A 8 6.01 4.52 20.83
CA ASP A 8 6.29 3.08 20.94
C ASP A 8 5.03 2.21 20.79
N ARG A 9 3.89 2.66 21.33
CA ARG A 9 2.61 1.99 21.19
C ARG A 9 2.19 1.85 19.72
N VAL A 10 2.36 2.91 18.94
CA VAL A 10 2.00 2.94 17.50
C VAL A 10 2.96 2.07 16.71
N TYR A 11 4.24 2.16 17.01
CA TYR A 11 5.26 1.31 16.40
C TYR A 11 4.97 -0.18 16.65
N ASN A 12 4.71 -0.56 17.90
CA ASN A 12 4.42 -1.96 18.24
C ASN A 12 3.14 -2.46 17.58
N ALA A 13 2.09 -1.65 17.51
CA ALA A 13 0.85 -2.01 16.82
C ALA A 13 1.05 -2.16 15.31
N LEU A 14 1.90 -1.31 14.71
CA LEU A 14 2.26 -1.43 13.30
C LEU A 14 3.05 -2.72 13.03
N ILE A 15 4.03 -3.03 13.86
CA ILE A 15 4.80 -4.27 13.76
C ILE A 15 3.91 -5.50 13.94
N ASP A 16 2.98 -5.46 14.89
CA ASP A 16 2.02 -6.57 15.08
C ASP A 16 1.10 -6.75 13.86
N ALA A 17 0.66 -5.66 13.26
CA ALA A 17 -0.10 -5.71 12.00
C ALA A 17 0.72 -6.31 10.85
N ILE A 18 2.00 -5.93 10.72
CA ILE A 18 2.91 -6.45 9.69
C ILE A 18 3.22 -7.94 9.92
N ASP A 19 3.55 -8.30 11.15
CA ASP A 19 4.05 -9.64 11.47
C ASP A 19 2.93 -10.67 11.65
N ASN A 20 1.84 -10.28 12.28
CA ASN A 20 0.76 -11.17 12.68
C ASN A 20 -0.55 -10.91 11.94
N GLY A 21 -0.63 -9.86 11.11
CA GLY A 21 -1.85 -9.47 10.41
C GLY A 21 -2.93 -8.95 11.35
N ALA A 22 -2.52 -8.37 12.51
CA ALA A 22 -3.46 -7.76 13.44
C ALA A 22 -4.16 -6.56 12.81
N PRO A 23 -5.45 -6.33 13.10
CA PRO A 23 -6.15 -5.16 12.59
C PRO A 23 -5.59 -3.88 13.22
N LEU A 24 -5.37 -2.85 12.40
CA LEU A 24 -4.97 -1.53 12.88
C LEU A 24 -6.19 -0.74 13.32
N ASP A 25 -6.16 -0.24 14.55
CA ASP A 25 -7.13 0.71 15.05
C ASP A 25 -7.03 2.05 14.29
N ARG A 26 -8.15 2.75 14.11
CA ARG A 26 -8.20 4.02 13.38
C ARG A 26 -7.29 5.08 14.02
N SER A 27 -7.19 5.12 15.34
CA SER A 27 -6.31 6.07 16.03
C SER A 27 -4.83 5.80 15.75
N ILE A 28 -4.45 4.54 15.53
CA ILE A 28 -3.10 4.16 15.11
C ILE A 28 -2.84 4.65 13.69
N ALA A 29 -3.81 4.49 12.79
CA ALA A 29 -3.69 4.97 11.40
C ALA A 29 -3.49 6.49 11.33
N ASP A 30 -4.20 7.27 12.16
CA ASP A 30 -4.04 8.72 12.23
C ASP A 30 -2.63 9.12 12.73
N GLU A 31 -2.09 8.44 13.75
CA GLU A 31 -0.73 8.70 14.24
C GLU A 31 0.33 8.30 13.20
N VAL A 32 0.14 7.21 12.47
CA VAL A 32 1.04 6.81 11.38
C VAL A 32 0.98 7.82 10.24
N ALA A 33 -0.21 8.23 9.82
CA ALA A 33 -0.40 9.24 8.77
C ALA A 33 0.29 10.56 9.13
N ALA A 34 0.14 11.02 10.36
CA ALA A 34 0.81 12.23 10.85
C ALA A 34 2.36 12.10 10.80
N GLY A 35 2.88 10.93 11.19
CA GLY A 35 4.32 10.64 11.12
C GLY A 35 4.83 10.57 9.68
N MET A 36 4.08 9.95 8.76
CA MET A 36 4.41 9.88 7.34
C MET A 36 4.39 11.26 6.69
N LYS A 37 3.35 12.07 6.95
CA LYS A 37 3.25 13.44 6.45
C LYS A 37 4.44 14.28 6.91
N LYS A 38 4.75 14.27 8.21
CA LYS A 38 5.89 15.00 8.75
C LYS A 38 7.19 14.60 8.07
N TRP A 39 7.46 13.31 7.93
CA TRP A 39 8.65 12.82 7.25
C TRP A 39 8.68 13.26 5.78
N ALA A 40 7.56 13.14 5.06
CA ALA A 40 7.47 13.52 3.66
C ALA A 40 7.75 15.02 3.45
N ILE A 41 7.13 15.88 4.26
CA ILE A 41 7.35 17.33 4.19
C ILE A 41 8.80 17.71 4.52
N GLU A 42 9.43 17.08 5.51
CA GLU A 42 10.86 17.27 5.82
C GLU A 42 11.78 16.87 4.66
N MET A 43 11.32 15.97 3.78
CA MET A 43 12.01 15.57 2.56
C MET A 43 11.67 16.43 1.33
N GLY A 44 10.84 17.46 1.48
CA GLY A 44 10.44 18.36 0.41
C GLY A 44 9.26 17.87 -0.44
N VAL A 45 8.57 16.82 0.01
CA VAL A 45 7.42 16.24 -0.68
C VAL A 45 6.21 17.14 -0.55
N THR A 46 5.48 17.34 -1.62
CA THR A 46 4.28 18.18 -1.68
C THR A 46 2.98 17.41 -1.95
N HIS A 47 3.10 16.21 -2.52
CA HIS A 47 1.97 15.37 -2.92
C HIS A 47 2.10 13.96 -2.36
N TYR A 48 1.01 13.20 -2.39
CA TYR A 48 1.01 11.77 -2.11
C TYR A 48 0.14 11.02 -3.12
N THR A 49 0.44 9.74 -3.28
CA THR A 49 -0.37 8.84 -4.11
C THR A 49 -0.44 7.45 -3.48
N HIS A 50 -1.56 6.78 -3.68
CA HIS A 50 -1.70 5.36 -3.37
C HIS A 50 -1.13 4.56 -4.54
N TRP A 51 0.02 3.94 -4.30
CA TRP A 51 0.80 3.29 -5.33
C TRP A 51 0.50 1.79 -5.38
N PHE A 52 0.15 1.27 -6.55
CA PHE A 52 -0.09 -0.15 -6.77
C PHE A 52 0.24 -0.57 -8.21
N ALA A 53 0.51 -1.86 -8.42
CA ALA A 53 0.79 -2.43 -9.71
C ALA A 53 -0.47 -3.16 -10.26
N PRO A 54 -0.74 -3.11 -11.58
CA PRO A 54 0.16 -2.62 -12.60
C PRO A 54 0.08 -1.09 -12.75
N LEU A 55 1.22 -0.45 -12.69
CA LEU A 55 1.37 0.94 -13.09
C LEU A 55 2.21 0.98 -14.35
N THR A 56 1.81 1.78 -15.31
CA THR A 56 2.66 2.14 -16.45
C THR A 56 3.12 3.57 -16.30
N GLU A 57 4.26 3.87 -16.86
CA GLU A 57 4.77 5.23 -16.93
C GLU A 57 3.69 6.16 -17.52
N GLY A 58 3.37 7.23 -16.81
CA GLY A 58 2.34 8.19 -17.20
C GLY A 58 0.89 7.84 -16.87
N THR A 59 0.62 6.67 -16.29
CA THR A 59 -0.71 6.31 -15.75
C THR A 59 -0.74 6.40 -14.23
N ALA A 60 -0.02 7.34 -13.70
CA ALA A 60 0.00 7.58 -12.29
C ALA A 60 -1.43 7.79 -11.78
N GLU A 61 -1.74 7.19 -10.65
CA GLU A 61 -2.90 7.50 -9.88
C GLU A 61 -3.02 8.97 -9.62
N LYS A 62 -4.20 9.34 -9.19
CA LYS A 62 -4.49 10.66 -8.71
C LYS A 62 -3.49 11.07 -7.63
N HIS A 63 -2.65 12.03 -7.92
CA HIS A 63 -1.79 12.68 -6.95
C HIS A 63 -2.61 13.70 -6.17
N ASP A 64 -2.70 13.51 -4.88
CA ASP A 64 -3.33 14.43 -3.97
C ASP A 64 -2.27 15.29 -3.27
N ALA A 65 -2.52 16.60 -3.15
CA ALA A 65 -1.64 17.47 -2.40
C ALA A 65 -1.85 17.30 -0.89
N PHE A 66 -0.79 17.53 -0.11
CA PHE A 66 -0.93 17.62 1.36
C PHE A 66 -1.63 18.89 1.82
N VAL A 67 -1.94 19.80 0.91
CA VAL A 67 -2.50 21.11 1.22
C VAL A 67 -3.92 21.22 0.70
N GLU A 68 -4.86 21.55 1.58
CA GLU A 68 -6.27 21.78 1.27
C GLU A 68 -6.73 23.16 1.73
N HIS A 69 -7.87 23.61 1.22
CA HIS A 69 -8.52 24.85 1.67
C HIS A 69 -9.17 24.65 3.05
N ASP A 70 -8.93 25.56 3.96
CA ASP A 70 -9.52 25.55 5.32
C ASP A 70 -11.00 25.99 5.36
N GLY A 71 -11.58 26.33 4.20
CA GLY A 71 -12.94 26.84 4.07
C GLY A 71 -13.12 28.30 4.56
N LYS A 72 -12.05 28.96 5.01
CA LYS A 72 -12.07 30.34 5.53
C LYS A 72 -11.17 31.27 4.73
N GLY A 73 -10.71 30.83 3.57
CA GLY A 73 -9.82 31.56 2.68
C GLY A 73 -8.34 31.35 2.95
N GLY A 74 -7.99 30.42 3.83
CA GLY A 74 -6.63 29.95 4.09
C GLY A 74 -6.39 28.55 3.53
N MET A 75 -5.18 28.04 3.79
CA MET A 75 -4.73 26.71 3.41
C MET A 75 -4.31 25.94 4.67
N MET A 76 -4.59 24.65 4.69
CA MET A 76 -4.17 23.76 5.77
C MET A 76 -3.53 22.48 5.22
N GLU A 77 -2.58 21.94 5.93
CA GLU A 77 -2.02 20.64 5.60
C GLU A 77 -2.91 19.54 6.16
N GLU A 78 -3.40 18.67 5.29
CA GLU A 78 -4.22 17.53 5.68
C GLU A 78 -3.64 16.21 5.13
N PHE A 79 -3.45 15.25 6.01
CA PHE A 79 -3.23 13.86 5.69
C PHE A 79 -3.61 13.02 6.92
N THR A 80 -4.78 12.42 6.87
CA THR A 80 -5.37 11.67 7.99
C THR A 80 -5.22 10.15 7.79
N GLY A 81 -5.44 9.39 8.85
CA GLY A 81 -5.49 7.93 8.75
C GLY A 81 -6.54 7.43 7.76
N LYS A 82 -7.64 8.16 7.58
CA LYS A 82 -8.65 7.84 6.55
C LYS A 82 -8.04 7.92 5.15
N LEU A 83 -7.30 8.98 4.86
CA LEU A 83 -6.63 9.18 3.58
C LEU A 83 -5.49 8.16 3.36
N LEU A 84 -4.82 7.74 4.44
CA LEU A 84 -3.79 6.70 4.39
C LEU A 84 -4.40 5.32 4.09
N VAL A 85 -5.44 4.93 4.82
CA VAL A 85 -5.88 3.52 4.88
C VAL A 85 -6.70 3.11 3.68
N GLN A 86 -7.59 3.96 3.19
CA GLN A 86 -8.54 3.58 2.15
C GLN A 86 -8.95 4.74 1.26
N GLN A 87 -9.01 4.46 -0.05
CA GLN A 87 -9.63 5.32 -1.05
C GLN A 87 -10.51 4.51 -2.00
N GLU A 88 -11.27 5.20 -2.84
CA GLU A 88 -12.14 4.62 -3.88
C GLU A 88 -11.69 5.12 -5.27
N PRO A 89 -10.55 4.62 -5.79
CA PRO A 89 -10.05 5.03 -7.08
C PRO A 89 -10.88 4.44 -8.23
N ASP A 90 -10.79 5.07 -9.39
CA ASP A 90 -11.32 4.57 -10.64
C ASP A 90 -10.18 3.97 -11.47
N ALA A 91 -10.29 2.69 -11.82
CA ALA A 91 -9.29 1.97 -12.60
C ALA A 91 -9.34 2.28 -14.12
N SER A 92 -10.20 3.17 -14.57
CA SER A 92 -10.29 3.56 -15.99
C SER A 92 -8.98 4.18 -16.52
N SER A 93 -8.16 4.73 -15.64
CA SER A 93 -6.82 5.25 -15.95
C SER A 93 -5.75 4.15 -16.10
N PHE A 94 -6.03 2.89 -15.77
CA PHE A 94 -5.08 1.80 -15.93
C PHE A 94 -5.05 1.26 -17.35
N PRO A 95 -3.95 0.61 -17.76
CA PRO A 95 -3.80 0.06 -19.11
C PRO A 95 -4.95 -0.86 -19.52
N ASN A 96 -5.50 -1.64 -18.59
CA ASN A 96 -6.61 -2.56 -18.82
C ASN A 96 -7.96 -2.02 -18.31
N GLY A 97 -8.00 -0.86 -17.68
CA GLY A 97 -9.19 -0.28 -17.06
C GLY A 97 -10.25 0.12 -18.09
N GLY A 98 -9.82 0.63 -19.23
CA GLY A 98 -10.71 1.08 -20.32
C GLY A 98 -11.47 -0.05 -21.05
N ILE A 99 -11.09 -1.29 -20.84
CA ILE A 99 -11.78 -2.48 -21.39
C ILE A 99 -12.91 -2.93 -20.46
N ARG A 100 -12.90 -2.50 -19.21
CA ARG A 100 -13.88 -2.87 -18.19
C ARG A 100 -15.06 -1.90 -18.19
N ASN A 101 -16.24 -2.41 -17.85
CA ASN A 101 -17.37 -1.53 -17.51
C ASN A 101 -17.01 -0.64 -16.32
N THR A 102 -17.55 0.57 -16.26
CA THR A 102 -17.27 1.53 -15.19
C THR A 102 -17.46 0.94 -13.79
N PHE A 103 -18.44 0.05 -13.62
CA PHE A 103 -18.70 -0.64 -12.36
C PHE A 103 -17.56 -1.60 -11.97
N GLU A 104 -16.99 -2.32 -12.93
CA GLU A 104 -15.86 -3.24 -12.71
C GLU A 104 -14.54 -2.50 -12.53
N ALA A 105 -14.43 -1.28 -13.07
CA ALA A 105 -13.25 -0.44 -12.94
C ALA A 105 -13.18 0.30 -11.60
N ARG A 106 -14.25 0.31 -10.80
CA ARG A 106 -14.30 0.93 -9.48
C ARG A 106 -14.09 -0.08 -8.37
N GLY A 107 -13.49 0.39 -7.29
CA GLY A 107 -13.23 -0.45 -6.14
C GLY A 107 -12.64 0.31 -4.96
N TYR A 108 -12.03 -0.44 -4.08
CA TYR A 108 -11.36 0.07 -2.90
C TYR A 108 -9.86 -0.16 -3.00
N SER A 109 -9.07 0.88 -2.76
CA SER A 109 -7.68 0.72 -2.43
C SER A 109 -7.52 0.61 -0.91
N ALA A 110 -6.57 -0.20 -0.47
CA ALA A 110 -6.24 -0.33 0.94
C ALA A 110 -4.72 -0.30 1.13
N TRP A 111 -4.28 0.50 2.10
CA TRP A 111 -2.87 0.56 2.46
C TRP A 111 -2.34 -0.80 2.89
N ASP A 112 -1.17 -1.16 2.36
CA ASP A 112 -0.41 -2.33 2.78
C ASP A 112 0.74 -1.91 3.70
N PRO A 113 0.60 -2.07 5.02
CA PRO A 113 1.64 -1.69 5.98
C PRO A 113 2.89 -2.58 5.89
N SER A 114 2.82 -3.75 5.26
CA SER A 114 3.95 -4.66 5.10
C SER A 114 4.98 -4.19 4.07
N SER A 115 4.62 -3.19 3.27
CA SER A 115 5.50 -2.59 2.27
C SER A 115 5.90 -1.19 2.68
N PRO A 116 7.19 -0.82 2.54
CA PRO A 116 7.65 0.51 2.89
C PRO A 116 7.10 1.56 1.94
N ALA A 117 6.59 2.66 2.48
CA ALA A 117 6.33 3.85 1.69
C ALA A 117 7.65 4.45 1.19
N PHE A 118 7.64 5.05 0.02
CA PHE A 118 8.83 5.59 -0.63
C PHE A 118 8.52 6.93 -1.30
N ILE A 119 9.55 7.66 -1.70
CA ILE A 119 9.42 8.96 -2.35
C ILE A 119 9.96 8.85 -3.76
N VAL A 120 9.18 9.35 -4.72
CA VAL A 120 9.59 9.57 -6.10
C VAL A 120 9.39 11.05 -6.39
N ASP A 121 10.46 11.74 -6.72
CA ASP A 121 10.49 13.18 -6.93
C ASP A 121 9.89 13.95 -5.73
N ASP A 122 8.78 14.62 -5.92
CA ASP A 122 8.05 15.40 -4.91
C ASP A 122 6.80 14.69 -4.35
N THR A 123 6.69 13.38 -4.61
CA THR A 123 5.49 12.59 -4.29
C THR A 123 5.81 11.45 -3.33
N LEU A 124 5.04 11.36 -2.24
CA LEU A 124 5.02 10.20 -1.34
C LEU A 124 4.18 9.08 -1.95
N CYS A 125 4.81 7.96 -2.25
CA CYS A 125 4.15 6.76 -2.76
C CYS A 125 3.80 5.82 -1.60
N ILE A 126 2.52 5.52 -1.44
CA ILE A 126 1.97 4.67 -0.38
C ILE A 126 1.59 3.32 -0.99
N PRO A 127 2.31 2.23 -0.69
CA PRO A 127 1.98 0.92 -1.23
C PRO A 127 0.58 0.47 -0.84
N THR A 128 -0.20 0.06 -1.83
CA THR A 128 -1.63 -0.26 -1.68
C THR A 128 -2.00 -1.51 -2.46
N VAL A 129 -3.10 -2.13 -2.07
CA VAL A 129 -3.82 -3.12 -2.85
C VAL A 129 -5.09 -2.49 -3.42
N PHE A 130 -5.55 -2.97 -4.57
CA PHE A 130 -6.76 -2.47 -5.20
C PHE A 130 -7.70 -3.62 -5.57
N ILE A 131 -8.93 -3.57 -5.06
CA ILE A 131 -9.94 -4.60 -5.22
C ILE A 131 -11.21 -3.97 -5.78
N ALA A 132 -11.72 -4.51 -6.88
CA ALA A 132 -12.97 -4.06 -7.49
C ALA A 132 -14.16 -4.27 -6.55
N TYR A 133 -15.25 -3.52 -6.76
CA TYR A 133 -16.50 -3.74 -6.03
C TYR A 133 -17.07 -5.15 -6.24
N THR A 134 -16.73 -5.80 -7.34
CA THR A 134 -17.06 -7.20 -7.64
C THR A 134 -16.20 -8.22 -6.88
N GLY A 135 -15.16 -7.78 -6.16
CA GLY A 135 -14.27 -8.64 -5.38
C GLY A 135 -13.03 -9.13 -6.11
N GLU A 136 -12.84 -8.74 -7.38
CA GLU A 136 -11.63 -9.07 -8.13
C GLU A 136 -10.45 -8.20 -7.68
N ALA A 137 -9.26 -8.80 -7.61
CA ALA A 137 -8.02 -8.05 -7.46
C ALA A 137 -7.72 -7.31 -8.78
N LEU A 138 -7.56 -5.99 -8.70
CA LEU A 138 -7.20 -5.14 -9.83
C LEU A 138 -5.70 -4.81 -9.84
N ASP A 139 -4.97 -5.28 -8.86
CA ASP A 139 -3.53 -5.18 -8.72
C ASP A 139 -2.87 -6.57 -8.67
N TYR A 140 -1.54 -6.60 -8.72
CA TYR A 140 -0.79 -7.86 -8.62
C TYR A 140 -0.46 -8.24 -7.17
N LYS A 141 -0.52 -7.30 -6.24
CA LYS A 141 -0.10 -7.49 -4.87
C LYS A 141 -1.12 -8.23 -4.01
N ALA A 142 -2.42 -7.94 -4.19
CA ALA A 142 -3.46 -8.62 -3.42
C ALA A 142 -3.44 -10.15 -3.59
N PRO A 143 -3.30 -10.73 -4.82
CA PRO A 143 -3.10 -12.16 -5.00
C PRO A 143 -1.82 -12.67 -4.36
N LEU A 144 -0.71 -11.93 -4.47
CA LEU A 144 0.58 -12.30 -3.86
C LEU A 144 0.48 -12.38 -2.34
N LEU A 145 -0.06 -11.36 -1.69
CA LEU A 145 -0.21 -11.34 -0.22
C LEU A 145 -1.12 -12.47 0.26
N LYS A 146 -2.17 -12.79 -0.49
CA LYS A 146 -3.06 -13.91 -0.21
C LYS A 146 -2.34 -15.26 -0.33
N ALA A 147 -1.51 -15.42 -1.36
CA ALA A 147 -0.69 -16.61 -1.56
C ALA A 147 0.36 -16.78 -0.45
N LEU A 148 1.07 -15.71 -0.09
CA LEU A 148 2.05 -15.71 1.00
C LEU A 148 1.43 -16.14 2.33
N ARG A 149 0.23 -15.62 2.65
CA ARG A 149 -0.51 -16.03 3.85
C ARG A 149 -0.92 -17.51 3.83
N ALA A 150 -1.32 -18.01 2.68
CA ALA A 150 -1.69 -19.41 2.54
C ALA A 150 -0.47 -20.34 2.71
N VAL A 151 0.67 -19.97 2.12
CA VAL A 151 1.95 -20.70 2.27
C VAL A 151 2.42 -20.68 3.72
N ASP A 152 2.43 -19.51 4.37
CA ASP A 152 2.80 -19.38 5.78
C ASP A 152 1.99 -20.34 6.66
N LYS A 153 0.67 -20.31 6.54
CA LYS A 153 -0.23 -21.19 7.31
C LYS A 153 0.06 -22.67 7.09
N ALA A 154 0.28 -23.08 5.84
CA ALA A 154 0.56 -24.48 5.53
C ALA A 154 1.94 -24.91 6.02
N ALA A 155 2.94 -24.07 5.81
CA ALA A 155 4.33 -24.33 6.22
C ALA A 155 4.49 -24.38 7.74
N VAL A 156 3.84 -23.46 8.48
CA VAL A 156 3.83 -23.50 9.95
C VAL A 156 3.27 -24.82 10.45
N ALA A 157 2.16 -25.30 9.90
CA ALA A 157 1.57 -26.58 10.30
C ALA A 157 2.54 -27.77 10.10
N VAL A 158 3.31 -27.76 9.02
CA VAL A 158 4.35 -28.79 8.78
C VAL A 158 5.54 -28.62 9.72
N CYS A 159 6.05 -27.40 9.89
CA CYS A 159 7.21 -27.14 10.75
C CYS A 159 6.93 -27.50 12.22
N GLN A 160 5.69 -27.33 12.68
CA GLN A 160 5.30 -27.67 14.06
C GLN A 160 5.38 -29.16 14.40
N TYR A 161 5.43 -30.06 13.41
CA TYR A 161 5.76 -31.49 13.67
C TYR A 161 7.19 -31.66 14.17
N PHE A 162 8.10 -30.75 13.83
CA PHE A 162 9.51 -30.80 14.19
C PHE A 162 9.86 -29.84 15.33
N ASN A 163 9.21 -28.67 15.33
CA ASN A 163 9.40 -27.65 16.35
C ASN A 163 8.07 -26.92 16.62
N PRO A 164 7.37 -27.23 17.73
CA PRO A 164 6.07 -26.64 18.06
C PRO A 164 6.11 -25.13 18.34
N GLU A 165 7.30 -24.53 18.55
CA GLU A 165 7.46 -23.11 18.80
C GLU A 165 7.43 -22.25 17.51
N VAL A 166 7.44 -22.87 16.34
CA VAL A 166 7.37 -22.15 15.05
C VAL A 166 6.00 -21.47 14.92
N LYS A 167 6.01 -20.15 14.78
CA LYS A 167 4.79 -19.32 14.65
C LYS A 167 4.61 -18.70 13.27
N LYS A 168 5.68 -18.60 12.50
CA LYS A 168 5.66 -17.96 11.17
C LYS A 168 6.72 -18.58 10.26
N VAL A 169 6.38 -18.73 9.00
CA VAL A 169 7.30 -19.10 7.92
C VAL A 169 7.24 -18.05 6.83
N VAL A 170 8.38 -17.51 6.49
CA VAL A 170 8.51 -16.42 5.50
C VAL A 170 9.07 -16.98 4.20
N ALA A 171 8.41 -16.68 3.08
CA ALA A 171 8.93 -16.99 1.76
C ALA A 171 9.97 -15.93 1.36
N TYR A 172 11.16 -16.38 0.99
CA TYR A 172 12.18 -15.53 0.38
C TYR A 172 12.10 -15.66 -1.13
N LEU A 173 12.07 -14.51 -1.80
CA LEU A 173 12.00 -14.42 -3.27
C LEU A 173 13.26 -13.73 -3.80
N GLY A 174 13.78 -14.25 -4.91
CA GLY A 174 14.77 -13.58 -5.73
C GLY A 174 14.07 -12.93 -6.93
N TRP A 175 14.52 -11.75 -7.31
CA TRP A 175 14.04 -11.08 -8.52
C TRP A 175 14.76 -11.65 -9.73
N GLU A 176 13.99 -12.07 -10.75
CA GLU A 176 14.47 -12.47 -12.05
C GLU A 176 13.75 -11.68 -13.13
N GLN A 177 14.49 -11.30 -14.17
CA GLN A 177 13.92 -10.67 -15.36
C GLN A 177 13.94 -11.65 -16.51
N GLU A 178 12.78 -11.89 -17.11
CA GLU A 178 12.65 -12.65 -18.33
C GLU A 178 12.14 -11.74 -19.45
N TYR A 179 12.80 -11.79 -20.60
CA TYR A 179 12.39 -11.02 -21.78
C TYR A 179 12.76 -11.75 -23.05
N PHE A 180 11.99 -11.47 -24.08
CA PHE A 180 12.23 -11.96 -25.42
C PHE A 180 12.70 -10.81 -26.32
N LEU A 181 13.66 -11.10 -27.19
CA LEU A 181 13.97 -10.20 -28.30
C LEU A 181 12.91 -10.41 -29.37
N VAL A 182 12.32 -9.32 -29.83
CA VAL A 182 11.35 -9.31 -30.93
C VAL A 182 11.81 -8.33 -32.00
N ASP A 183 11.53 -8.62 -33.26
CA ASP A 183 11.79 -7.68 -34.32
C ASP A 183 10.85 -6.48 -34.20
N GLU A 184 11.36 -5.31 -34.46
CA GLU A 184 10.58 -4.08 -34.57
C GLU A 184 9.78 -4.13 -35.86
N GLY A 185 8.47 -4.43 -35.76
CA GLY A 185 7.56 -4.60 -36.89
C GLY A 185 7.01 -3.28 -37.45
#